data_d867ba948431da941abbe555da834016
#
_entry.id   d867ba948431da941abbe555da834016
#
_cell.length_a   1.000
_cell.length_b   1.000
_cell.length_c   1.000
_cell.angle_alpha   90.00
_cell.angle_beta   90.00
_cell.angle_gamma   90.00
#
_symmetry.space_group_name_H-M   'P 1'
#
loop_
_entity.id
_entity.type
_entity.pdbx_description
1 polymer ?
#
loop_
_entity_poly.entity_id
_entity_poly.type
_entity_poly.pdbx_seq_one_letter_code
_entity_poly.pdbx_strand_id
1 'polypeptide(L)'
;MTAVNITITQRKNEKLNASIDKTLDIIEAKGDTYSNDFPIVYEDGQYVFNIKDNELLRFLRDIYGKRSISELSDEERNVTAQELFRQLCEKYEVVVASDSSKNQATVLSSTVSFLKSQGYMVEAAGFSVDHALMIVNLRRYMSANSYNRYISFTIANEVSDETVAAILESSDDLTGVTVEEQYIRRYVDSVYCSQILGYTGTVSTSELETLGDKYDSNDTVGKSGIEKSMESVLSGTKGERQVYVDTVGRITEVLGETDPETGNDVYLTIDINLQKNLYNAIEDRLVQILLTYMTSGDTKYSYTSNGSVDTVYILAKEVYFALIDNNIVSIKHIAEQSTDTEAQVYSAFLSKQDSTMDWIRSELADGDTPYGKLNEEQQLYIWYVYTSLKDRGVFNTSNVDTTDDVYKDWTQADGTSLKELLTHGIAKNWINLNVFSTEQYTSLQESYDALLDYIDGYLREDTSFYKKMYKYMINSGSISGRQVCMLLYEQGVLDMNSENSRYSALAAGSLGAYDFMTYAISNKIITPAQLALEPCSASAVVTNPKNGDIIAMVSYPAMI
;
A
#
# COMPACT_ATOMS: atom_id res chain seq x y z
N MET A 1 27.06 -0.55 4.77
CA MET A 1 27.28 0.80 4.29
C MET A 1 26.95 1.74 5.43
N THR A 2 27.70 2.80 5.64
CA THR A 2 27.37 3.81 6.66
C THR A 2 26.41 4.81 6.02
N ALA A 3 25.29 5.07 6.67
CA ALA A 3 24.37 6.16 6.34
C ALA A 3 24.47 7.21 7.44
N VAL A 4 24.29 8.47 7.10
CA VAL A 4 24.23 9.55 8.07
C VAL A 4 22.78 9.96 8.22
N ASN A 5 22.29 9.91 9.45
CA ASN A 5 20.91 10.21 9.80
C ASN A 5 20.87 11.48 10.65
N ILE A 6 19.81 12.25 10.49
CA ILE A 6 19.50 13.37 11.36
C ILE A 6 18.46 12.91 12.36
N THR A 7 18.82 13.04 13.65
CA THR A 7 18.00 12.58 14.77
C THR A 7 17.72 13.72 15.75
N ILE A 8 16.68 13.56 16.57
CA ILE A 8 16.33 14.49 17.62
C ILE A 8 16.06 13.76 18.94
N THR A 9 16.71 14.19 20.02
CA THR A 9 16.57 13.58 21.34
C THR A 9 15.75 14.40 22.31
N GLN A 10 15.55 15.69 22.06
CA GLN A 10 14.94 16.60 23.02
C GLN A 10 13.42 16.56 23.01
N ARG A 11 12.78 16.47 24.19
CA ARG A 11 11.34 16.22 24.37
C ARG A 11 10.53 17.38 24.95
N LYS A 12 11.17 18.32 25.61
CA LYS A 12 10.53 19.50 26.21
C LYS A 12 11.39 20.73 25.99
N ASN A 13 11.09 21.44 24.91
CA ASN A 13 11.68 22.73 24.63
C ASN A 13 10.59 23.59 23.99
N GLU A 14 10.46 24.83 24.41
CA GLU A 14 9.57 25.81 23.79
C GLU A 14 9.84 26.01 22.30
N LYS A 15 11.08 25.70 21.86
CA LYS A 15 11.52 25.79 20.47
C LYS A 15 11.51 24.46 19.71
N LEU A 16 11.04 23.36 20.30
CA LEU A 16 11.16 22.03 19.69
C LEU A 16 10.52 21.95 18.30
N ASN A 17 9.30 22.45 18.16
CA ASN A 17 8.61 22.46 16.87
C ASN A 17 9.36 23.31 15.84
N ALA A 18 9.89 24.47 16.24
CA ALA A 18 10.71 25.34 15.39
C ALA A 18 12.06 24.71 15.01
N SER A 19 12.68 23.95 15.91
CA SER A 19 13.93 23.21 15.60
C SER A 19 13.68 22.10 14.58
N ILE A 20 12.56 21.38 14.69
CA ILE A 20 12.18 20.36 13.71
C ILE A 20 11.92 21.02 12.35
N ASP A 21 11.09 22.06 12.31
CA ASP A 21 10.75 22.80 11.09
C ASP A 21 12.00 23.32 10.36
N LYS A 22 12.88 24.02 11.06
CA LYS A 22 14.14 24.49 10.49
C LYS A 22 15.04 23.35 10.00
N THR A 23 15.00 22.20 10.65
CA THR A 23 15.73 21.00 10.20
C THR A 23 15.17 20.50 8.87
N LEU A 24 13.85 20.43 8.73
CA LEU A 24 13.18 20.03 7.51
C LEU A 24 13.48 21.01 6.36
N ASP A 25 13.42 22.33 6.63
CA ASP A 25 13.81 23.36 5.66
C ASP A 25 15.24 23.16 5.13
N ILE A 26 16.20 22.83 6.02
CA ILE A 26 17.60 22.59 5.62
C ILE A 26 17.70 21.35 4.74
N ILE A 27 17.02 20.25 5.10
CA ILE A 27 17.01 19.01 4.34
C ILE A 27 16.48 19.26 2.91
N GLU A 28 15.32 19.92 2.80
CA GLU A 28 14.71 20.26 1.52
C GLU A 28 15.55 21.21 0.67
N ALA A 29 16.12 22.24 1.30
CA ALA A 29 16.98 23.22 0.61
C ALA A 29 18.26 22.60 0.03
N LYS A 30 18.72 21.47 0.55
CA LYS A 30 19.88 20.71 0.05
C LYS A 30 19.49 19.62 -0.94
N GLY A 31 18.20 19.40 -1.17
CA GLY A 31 17.68 18.41 -2.11
C GLY A 31 17.59 16.98 -1.56
N ASP A 32 17.79 16.81 -0.25
CA ASP A 32 17.54 15.57 0.45
C ASP A 32 16.04 15.43 0.80
N THR A 33 15.62 14.24 1.16
CA THR A 33 14.22 13.93 1.49
C THR A 33 14.11 13.34 2.89
N TYR A 34 12.93 13.47 3.47
CA TYR A 34 12.54 12.76 4.69
C TYR A 34 11.29 11.93 4.42
N SER A 35 11.12 10.83 5.15
CA SER A 35 9.92 10.01 5.07
C SER A 35 9.03 10.28 6.28
N ASN A 36 7.73 10.37 6.06
CA ASN A 36 6.73 10.51 7.11
C ASN A 36 5.76 9.33 7.05
N ASP A 37 5.81 8.46 8.05
CA ASP A 37 4.93 7.29 8.18
C ASP A 37 3.65 7.60 8.97
N PHE A 38 3.30 8.88 9.08
CA PHE A 38 2.11 9.29 9.80
C PHE A 38 0.84 8.82 9.07
N PRO A 39 -0.09 8.14 9.78
CA PRO A 39 -1.31 7.62 9.16
C PRO A 39 -2.31 8.67 8.68
N ILE A 40 -2.02 9.94 8.81
CA ILE A 40 -2.79 11.04 8.23
C ILE A 40 -1.92 11.72 7.17
N VAL A 41 -2.46 11.84 5.97
CA VAL A 41 -1.84 12.54 4.84
C VAL A 41 -2.76 13.68 4.35
N TYR A 42 -2.18 14.64 3.62
CA TYR A 42 -2.94 15.72 3.02
C TYR A 42 -2.99 15.51 1.51
N GLU A 43 -4.14 15.13 0.99
CA GLU A 43 -4.39 14.87 -0.42
C GLU A 43 -5.62 15.67 -0.89
N ASP A 44 -5.57 16.22 -2.09
CA ASP A 44 -6.68 16.96 -2.72
C ASP A 44 -7.32 18.06 -1.85
N GLY A 45 -6.51 18.73 -1.02
CA GLY A 45 -6.99 19.78 -0.14
C GLY A 45 -7.67 19.29 1.15
N GLN A 46 -7.58 18.02 1.46
CA GLN A 46 -8.20 17.41 2.65
C GLN A 46 -7.22 16.50 3.40
N TYR A 47 -7.41 16.40 4.72
CA TYR A 47 -6.71 15.40 5.53
C TYR A 47 -7.46 14.07 5.46
N VAL A 48 -6.74 13.00 5.09
CA VAL A 48 -7.30 11.65 4.95
C VAL A 48 -6.43 10.63 5.69
N PHE A 49 -7.03 9.53 6.12
CA PHE A 49 -6.27 8.39 6.61
C PHE A 49 -5.75 7.58 5.43
N ASN A 50 -4.45 7.28 5.41
CA ASN A 50 -3.83 6.38 4.43
C ASN A 50 -3.84 4.90 4.87
N ILE A 51 -4.41 4.61 6.05
CA ILE A 51 -4.64 3.28 6.61
C ILE A 51 -6.14 3.04 6.82
N LYS A 52 -6.57 1.77 6.86
CA LYS A 52 -8.00 1.40 6.93
C LYS A 52 -8.24 0.28 7.96
N ASP A 53 -9.50 0.03 8.24
CA ASP A 53 -10.00 -1.12 9.00
C ASP A 53 -9.30 -1.33 10.36
N ASN A 54 -8.81 -2.52 10.61
CA ASN A 54 -8.16 -2.87 11.87
C ASN A 54 -6.85 -2.11 12.12
N GLU A 55 -6.17 -1.66 11.08
CA GLU A 55 -4.96 -0.85 11.21
C GLU A 55 -5.31 0.55 11.72
N LEU A 56 -6.34 1.17 11.15
CA LEU A 56 -6.88 2.44 11.65
C LEU A 56 -7.34 2.33 13.11
N LEU A 57 -8.08 1.27 13.45
CA LEU A 57 -8.55 1.08 14.82
C LEU A 57 -7.40 0.88 15.82
N ARG A 58 -6.31 0.21 15.41
CA ARG A 58 -5.09 0.10 16.25
C ARG A 58 -4.42 1.45 16.43
N PHE A 59 -4.30 2.22 15.37
CA PHE A 59 -3.74 3.57 15.42
C PHE A 59 -4.56 4.47 16.36
N LEU A 60 -5.89 4.48 16.24
CA LEU A 60 -6.78 5.25 17.13
C LEU A 60 -6.68 4.79 18.59
N ARG A 61 -6.64 3.47 18.83
CA ARG A 61 -6.40 2.91 20.16
C ARG A 61 -5.14 3.51 20.79
N ASP A 62 -4.04 3.56 20.04
CA ASP A 62 -2.74 4.04 20.52
C ASP A 62 -2.75 5.58 20.74
N ILE A 63 -3.42 6.34 19.88
CA ILE A 63 -3.61 7.79 20.04
C ILE A 63 -4.38 8.12 21.31
N TYR A 64 -5.48 7.41 21.57
CA TYR A 64 -6.35 7.62 22.75
C TYR A 64 -5.86 6.88 24.01
N GLY A 65 -4.73 6.16 23.92
CA GLY A 65 -4.10 5.47 25.05
C GLY A 65 -4.95 4.34 25.64
N LYS A 66 -5.77 3.68 24.81
CA LYS A 66 -6.60 2.54 25.23
C LYS A 66 -5.79 1.24 25.22
N ARG A 67 -6.19 0.26 26.06
CA ARG A 67 -5.54 -1.05 26.13
C ARG A 67 -5.96 -1.99 24.99
N SER A 68 -7.21 -1.85 24.54
CA SER A 68 -7.77 -2.66 23.45
C SER A 68 -8.65 -1.82 22.52
N ILE A 69 -8.86 -2.32 21.30
CA ILE A 69 -9.76 -1.69 20.31
C ILE A 69 -11.21 -1.61 20.85
N SER A 70 -11.62 -2.56 21.71
CA SER A 70 -12.97 -2.58 22.29
C SER A 70 -13.22 -1.45 23.28
N GLU A 71 -12.18 -0.80 23.80
CA GLU A 71 -12.31 0.35 24.72
C GLU A 71 -12.48 1.70 24.00
N LEU A 72 -12.36 1.73 22.68
CA LEU A 72 -12.65 2.94 21.90
C LEU A 72 -14.16 3.23 21.92
N SER A 73 -14.54 4.47 22.23
CA SER A 73 -15.92 4.93 22.09
C SER A 73 -16.32 5.05 20.62
N ASP A 74 -17.61 5.16 20.35
CA ASP A 74 -18.10 5.34 18.97
C ASP A 74 -17.61 6.66 18.35
N GLU A 75 -17.48 7.73 19.14
CA GLU A 75 -16.90 9.00 18.70
C GLU A 75 -15.42 8.85 18.34
N GLU A 76 -14.65 8.11 19.16
CA GLU A 76 -13.22 7.84 18.91
C GLU A 76 -13.00 6.93 17.69
N ARG A 77 -13.93 6.01 17.40
CA ARG A 77 -13.86 5.11 16.22
C ARG A 77 -14.17 5.84 14.91
N ASN A 78 -15.09 6.81 14.96
CA ASN A 78 -15.61 7.50 13.79
C ASN A 78 -14.99 8.90 13.61
N VAL A 79 -13.89 9.21 14.32
CA VAL A 79 -13.20 10.50 14.19
C VAL A 79 -12.65 10.64 12.76
N THR A 80 -12.83 11.81 12.16
CA THR A 80 -12.25 12.10 10.85
C THR A 80 -10.74 12.41 10.97
N ALA A 81 -9.97 12.16 9.90
CA ALA A 81 -8.56 12.51 9.87
C ALA A 81 -8.29 13.99 10.17
N GLN A 82 -9.14 14.87 9.65
CA GLN A 82 -9.08 16.31 9.89
C GLN A 82 -9.28 16.66 11.37
N GLU A 83 -10.30 16.09 11.99
CA GLU A 83 -10.60 16.35 13.40
C GLU A 83 -9.51 15.78 14.31
N LEU A 84 -9.03 14.57 14.04
CA LEU A 84 -7.93 13.97 14.80
C LEU A 84 -6.64 14.78 14.65
N PHE A 85 -6.30 15.21 13.44
CA PHE A 85 -5.11 16.03 13.20
C PHE A 85 -5.22 17.38 13.94
N ARG A 86 -6.40 18.01 13.93
CA ARG A 86 -6.67 19.22 14.71
C ARG A 86 -6.43 19.02 16.20
N GLN A 87 -6.95 17.93 16.79
CA GLN A 87 -6.75 17.59 18.21
C GLN A 87 -5.26 17.38 18.53
N LEU A 88 -4.51 16.73 17.64
CA LEU A 88 -3.08 16.50 17.80
C LEU A 88 -2.29 17.81 17.66
N CYS A 89 -2.66 18.69 16.74
CA CYS A 89 -2.08 20.02 16.61
C CYS A 89 -2.27 20.86 17.89
N GLU A 90 -3.46 20.84 18.46
CA GLU A 90 -3.74 21.49 19.77
C GLU A 90 -2.88 20.89 20.89
N LYS A 91 -2.82 19.56 20.97
CA LYS A 91 -2.03 18.83 21.99
C LYS A 91 -0.54 19.12 21.91
N TYR A 92 0.00 19.29 20.72
CA TYR A 92 1.45 19.48 20.49
C TYR A 92 1.83 20.91 20.13
N GLU A 93 0.89 21.86 20.21
CA GLU A 93 1.12 23.29 19.96
C GLU A 93 1.65 23.54 18.53
N VAL A 94 1.10 22.82 17.55
CA VAL A 94 1.43 22.96 16.13
C VAL A 94 0.43 23.85 15.46
N VAL A 95 0.88 24.89 14.75
CA VAL A 95 0.05 25.80 13.97
C VAL A 95 0.40 25.64 12.51
N VAL A 96 -0.59 25.28 11.68
CA VAL A 96 -0.40 25.12 10.24
C VAL A 96 -0.60 26.46 9.54
N ALA A 97 0.28 26.84 8.61
CA ALA A 97 0.14 28.08 7.85
C ALA A 97 -1.10 28.04 6.95
N SER A 98 -1.87 29.15 6.92
CA SER A 98 -2.98 29.26 5.98
C SER A 98 -2.42 29.62 4.60
N ASP A 99 -2.53 28.71 3.64
CA ASP A 99 -2.44 29.13 2.25
C ASP A 99 -3.66 30.01 1.89
N SER A 100 -3.44 31.07 1.15
CA SER A 100 -4.43 32.12 0.85
C SER A 100 -5.56 31.68 -0.09
N SER A 101 -5.72 30.39 -0.38
CA SER A 101 -6.74 29.81 -1.23
C SER A 101 -7.76 28.95 -0.47
N LYS A 102 -8.83 29.61 -0.02
CA LYS A 102 -10.18 29.03 0.19
C LYS A 102 -10.36 27.79 1.09
N ASN A 103 -10.92 27.98 2.26
CA ASN A 103 -11.51 27.04 3.24
C ASN A 103 -10.65 26.52 4.41
N GLN A 104 -9.34 26.59 4.39
CA GLN A 104 -8.50 26.23 5.53
C GLN A 104 -8.52 27.27 6.67
N ALA A 105 -8.86 28.51 6.35
CA ALA A 105 -8.88 29.62 7.31
C ALA A 105 -9.76 29.39 8.56
N THR A 106 -10.78 28.53 8.48
CA THR A 106 -11.72 28.34 9.59
C THR A 106 -11.17 27.40 10.68
N VAL A 107 -10.47 26.33 10.30
CA VAL A 107 -9.87 25.38 11.26
C VAL A 107 -8.65 26.01 11.93
N LEU A 108 -7.83 26.71 11.17
CA LEU A 108 -6.64 27.42 11.64
C LEU A 108 -6.95 28.58 12.57
N SER A 109 -7.95 29.37 12.26
CA SER A 109 -8.33 30.50 13.11
C SER A 109 -8.83 30.04 14.48
N SER A 110 -9.50 28.89 14.57
CA SER A 110 -9.94 28.31 15.85
C SER A 110 -8.76 27.80 16.70
N THR A 111 -7.80 27.10 16.08
CA THR A 111 -6.58 26.60 16.77
C THR A 111 -5.68 27.75 17.23
N VAL A 112 -5.42 28.72 16.37
CA VAL A 112 -4.65 29.94 16.73
C VAL A 112 -5.35 30.74 17.82
N SER A 113 -6.68 30.91 17.72
CA SER A 113 -7.47 31.62 18.72
C SER A 113 -7.48 30.89 20.06
N PHE A 114 -7.58 29.55 20.04
CA PHE A 114 -7.49 28.72 21.23
C PHE A 114 -6.13 28.82 21.90
N LEU A 115 -5.02 28.61 21.15
CA LEU A 115 -3.66 28.71 21.68
C LEU A 115 -3.35 30.11 22.25
N LYS A 116 -3.77 31.17 21.56
CA LYS A 116 -3.65 32.54 22.07
C LYS A 116 -4.47 32.76 23.35
N SER A 117 -5.64 32.16 23.45
CA SER A 117 -6.48 32.25 24.67
C SER A 117 -5.85 31.55 25.87
N GLN A 118 -4.96 30.56 25.63
CA GLN A 118 -4.20 29.86 26.65
C GLN A 118 -2.85 30.56 26.97
N GLY A 119 -2.56 31.70 26.35
CA GLY A 119 -1.36 32.49 26.62
C GLY A 119 -0.11 32.09 25.83
N TYR A 120 -0.25 31.23 24.80
CA TYR A 120 0.85 30.86 23.93
C TYR A 120 1.19 31.96 22.93
N MET A 121 2.47 32.22 22.73
CA MET A 121 2.98 33.08 21.64
C MET A 121 3.00 32.28 20.34
N VAL A 122 2.00 32.46 19.50
CA VAL A 122 1.91 31.82 18.18
C VAL A 122 2.49 32.77 17.15
N GLU A 123 3.55 32.36 16.46
CA GLU A 123 4.10 33.11 15.32
C GLU A 123 3.08 33.22 14.19
N ALA A 124 3.11 34.31 13.46
CA ALA A 124 2.01 34.67 12.53
C ALA A 124 1.96 33.80 11.25
N ALA A 125 3.02 33.03 10.95
CA ALA A 125 3.15 32.29 9.70
C ALA A 125 2.69 30.82 9.78
N GLY A 126 2.82 30.15 10.93
CA GLY A 126 2.56 28.70 11.05
C GLY A 126 3.55 27.83 10.24
N PHE A 127 3.43 26.53 10.36
CA PHE A 127 4.23 25.54 9.61
C PHE A 127 3.53 25.16 8.29
N SER A 128 4.28 24.72 7.28
CA SER A 128 3.69 24.09 6.09
C SER A 128 2.88 22.85 6.49
N VAL A 129 1.97 22.40 5.62
CA VAL A 129 1.15 21.21 5.93
C VAL A 129 2.04 19.99 6.15
N ASP A 130 3.02 19.78 5.29
CA ASP A 130 3.92 18.62 5.35
C ASP A 130 4.81 18.66 6.59
N HIS A 131 5.36 19.83 6.94
CA HIS A 131 6.11 20.02 8.16
C HIS A 131 5.24 19.82 9.41
N ALA A 132 4.01 20.33 9.40
CA ALA A 132 3.08 20.14 10.52
C ALA A 132 2.72 18.66 10.74
N LEU A 133 2.49 17.89 9.66
CA LEU A 133 2.28 16.44 9.72
C LEU A 133 3.51 15.73 10.32
N MET A 134 4.71 16.07 9.87
CA MET A 134 5.95 15.49 10.39
C MET A 134 6.20 15.86 11.85
N ILE A 135 6.01 17.12 12.24
CA ILE A 135 6.14 17.58 13.63
C ILE A 135 5.17 16.82 14.54
N VAL A 136 3.89 16.71 14.14
CA VAL A 136 2.87 15.99 14.91
C VAL A 136 3.24 14.52 15.08
N ASN A 137 3.74 13.88 14.02
CA ASN A 137 4.17 12.48 14.06
C ASN A 137 5.35 12.27 15.02
N LEU A 138 6.41 13.07 14.91
CA LEU A 138 7.56 13.01 15.82
C LEU A 138 7.14 13.26 17.27
N ARG A 139 6.30 14.27 17.53
CA ARG A 139 5.78 14.57 18.87
C ARG A 139 4.95 13.42 19.44
N ARG A 140 4.19 12.73 18.60
CA ARG A 140 3.44 11.52 18.96
C ARG A 140 4.37 10.40 19.39
N TYR A 141 5.41 10.10 18.61
CA TYR A 141 6.42 9.09 18.97
C TYR A 141 7.14 9.44 20.27
N MET A 142 7.54 10.70 20.44
CA MET A 142 8.15 11.18 21.67
C MET A 142 7.22 11.03 22.88
N SER A 143 5.92 11.27 22.71
CA SER A 143 4.92 11.14 23.77
C SER A 143 4.69 9.67 24.14
N ALA A 144 4.58 8.78 23.18
CA ALA A 144 4.40 7.35 23.39
C ALA A 144 5.59 6.73 24.14
N ASN A 145 6.83 7.23 23.89
CA ASN A 145 8.06 6.78 24.54
C ASN A 145 8.51 7.68 25.69
N SER A 146 7.59 8.33 26.38
CA SER A 146 7.91 9.35 27.41
C SER A 146 8.68 8.81 28.62
N TYR A 147 8.64 7.52 28.90
CA TYR A 147 9.39 6.84 29.96
C TYR A 147 10.88 6.62 29.59
N ASN A 148 11.21 6.54 28.32
CA ASN A 148 12.58 6.36 27.84
C ASN A 148 13.13 7.70 27.29
N ARG A 149 13.81 8.47 28.15
CA ARG A 149 14.19 9.88 27.88
C ARG A 149 15.36 10.05 26.92
N TYR A 150 16.03 8.96 26.54
CA TYR A 150 17.30 9.02 25.80
C TYR A 150 17.22 8.37 24.42
N ILE A 151 16.02 7.97 23.97
CA ILE A 151 15.83 7.49 22.60
C ILE A 151 15.87 8.69 21.66
N SER A 152 16.75 8.64 20.68
CA SER A 152 16.74 9.53 19.52
C SER A 152 15.61 9.15 18.56
N PHE A 153 15.03 10.15 17.90
CA PHE A 153 14.01 9.98 16.86
C PHE A 153 14.57 10.46 15.54
N THR A 154 14.57 9.62 14.55
CA THR A 154 15.09 9.96 13.22
C THR A 154 14.16 10.93 12.51
N ILE A 155 14.71 12.03 12.01
CA ILE A 155 14.01 13.01 11.17
C ILE A 155 14.22 12.63 9.71
N ALA A 156 15.47 12.37 9.30
CA ALA A 156 15.82 11.95 7.95
C ALA A 156 16.93 10.90 7.97
N ASN A 157 16.88 10.01 6.99
CA ASN A 157 17.86 8.95 6.78
C ASN A 157 18.68 9.23 5.52
N GLU A 158 19.92 8.74 5.49
CA GLU A 158 20.78 8.75 4.30
C GLU A 158 20.96 10.14 3.68
N VAL A 159 21.13 11.17 4.51
CA VAL A 159 21.32 12.53 4.04
C VAL A 159 22.72 12.76 3.44
N SER A 160 22.83 13.73 2.56
CA SER A 160 24.08 14.14 1.91
C SER A 160 25.05 14.83 2.88
N ASP A 161 26.34 14.84 2.53
CA ASP A 161 27.37 15.56 3.29
C ASP A 161 27.07 17.07 3.36
N GLU A 162 26.43 17.63 2.34
CA GLU A 162 26.00 19.03 2.28
C GLU A 162 24.92 19.34 3.32
N THR A 163 23.98 18.43 3.52
CA THR A 163 22.95 18.54 4.57
C THR A 163 23.57 18.40 5.94
N VAL A 164 24.46 17.43 6.14
CA VAL A 164 25.20 17.23 7.39
C VAL A 164 25.96 18.51 7.78
N ALA A 165 26.72 19.09 6.83
CA ALA A 165 27.47 20.32 7.08
C ALA A 165 26.56 21.49 7.48
N ALA A 166 25.41 21.65 6.80
CA ALA A 166 24.46 22.72 7.10
C ALA A 166 23.76 22.54 8.47
N ILE A 167 23.45 21.31 8.86
CA ILE A 167 22.91 21.00 10.19
C ILE A 167 23.93 21.29 11.28
N LEU A 168 25.20 20.88 11.10
CA LEU A 168 26.27 21.12 12.05
C LEU A 168 26.58 22.64 12.20
N GLU A 169 26.56 23.39 11.10
CA GLU A 169 26.70 24.84 11.10
C GLU A 169 25.58 25.54 11.86
N SER A 170 24.36 24.99 11.78
CA SER A 170 23.18 25.55 12.44
C SER A 170 22.93 24.97 13.85
N SER A 171 23.82 24.19 14.40
CA SER A 171 23.65 23.43 15.66
C SER A 171 23.25 24.27 16.88
N ASP A 172 23.68 25.52 16.95
CA ASP A 172 23.30 26.44 18.03
C ASP A 172 21.80 26.77 18.04
N ASP A 173 21.18 26.78 16.87
CA ASP A 173 19.74 27.06 16.67
C ASP A 173 18.89 25.79 16.68
N LEU A 174 19.49 24.63 16.37
CA LEU A 174 18.82 23.34 16.25
C LEU A 174 18.90 22.54 17.56
N THR A 175 18.29 23.06 18.60
CA THR A 175 18.40 22.46 19.93
C THR A 175 17.87 21.02 19.96
N GLY A 176 18.75 20.07 20.31
CA GLY A 176 18.42 18.65 20.44
C GLY A 176 18.49 17.85 19.13
N VAL A 177 18.79 18.51 18.01
CA VAL A 177 19.07 17.83 16.74
C VAL A 177 20.55 17.40 16.72
N THR A 178 20.78 16.16 16.32
CA THR A 178 22.12 15.56 16.23
C THR A 178 22.26 14.80 14.91
N VAL A 179 23.51 14.65 14.50
CA VAL A 179 23.88 13.82 13.35
C VAL A 179 24.42 12.50 13.89
N GLU A 180 23.86 11.41 13.45
CA GLU A 180 24.25 10.06 13.85
C GLU A 180 24.61 9.20 12.65
N GLU A 181 25.75 8.50 12.74
CA GLU A 181 26.11 7.49 11.75
C GLU A 181 25.43 6.17 12.09
N GLN A 182 24.75 5.57 11.11
CA GLN A 182 24.10 4.29 11.26
C GLN A 182 24.55 3.32 10.15
N TYR A 183 24.80 2.07 10.51
CA TYR A 183 25.05 1.03 9.54
C TYR A 183 23.74 0.53 8.95
N ILE A 184 23.59 0.64 7.62
CA ILE A 184 22.42 0.17 6.89
C ILE A 184 22.77 -1.01 5.98
N ARG A 185 21.79 -1.88 5.74
CA ARG A 185 21.91 -2.93 4.73
C ARG A 185 21.62 -2.34 3.36
N ARG A 186 22.51 -2.61 2.40
CA ARG A 186 22.31 -2.30 0.99
C ARG A 186 22.39 -3.59 0.19
N TYR A 187 21.31 -3.95 -0.43
CA TYR A 187 21.22 -5.18 -1.23
C TYR A 187 21.60 -4.90 -2.68
N VAL A 188 22.85 -5.18 -3.02
CA VAL A 188 23.32 -5.09 -4.40
C VAL A 188 22.73 -6.27 -5.18
N ASP A 189 22.24 -6.02 -6.40
CA ASP A 189 21.63 -7.05 -7.24
C ASP A 189 20.42 -7.77 -6.61
N SER A 190 19.66 -7.06 -5.77
CA SER A 190 18.52 -7.60 -5.01
C SER A 190 17.49 -8.34 -5.88
N VAL A 191 17.22 -7.85 -7.09
CA VAL A 191 16.29 -8.48 -8.05
C VAL A 191 16.65 -9.96 -8.30
N TYR A 192 17.95 -10.30 -8.31
CA TYR A 192 18.39 -11.66 -8.59
C TYR A 192 18.53 -12.54 -7.35
N CYS A 193 18.65 -11.95 -6.16
CA CYS A 193 19.04 -12.65 -4.94
C CYS A 193 18.07 -12.43 -3.76
N SER A 194 16.97 -11.69 -3.92
CA SER A 194 16.05 -11.32 -2.83
C SER A 194 15.57 -12.52 -2.00
N GLN A 195 15.18 -13.62 -2.65
CA GLN A 195 14.71 -14.84 -1.99
C GLN A 195 15.82 -15.60 -1.22
N ILE A 196 17.10 -15.37 -1.56
CA ILE A 196 18.26 -15.99 -0.89
C ILE A 196 18.69 -15.10 0.29
N LEU A 197 18.92 -13.82 0.02
CA LEU A 197 19.42 -12.88 1.01
C LEU A 197 18.38 -12.60 2.09
N GLY A 198 17.13 -12.41 1.69
CA GLY A 198 16.08 -11.96 2.60
C GLY A 198 16.18 -10.45 2.85
N TYR A 199 15.64 -10.02 3.97
CA TYR A 199 15.64 -8.61 4.38
C TYR A 199 15.73 -8.47 5.90
N THR A 200 16.08 -7.27 6.35
CA THR A 200 16.12 -6.89 7.77
C THR A 200 14.93 -5.99 8.12
N GLY A 201 14.53 -5.99 9.37
CA GLY A 201 13.45 -5.16 9.88
C GLY A 201 13.46 -5.09 11.41
N THR A 202 12.66 -4.20 11.99
CA THR A 202 12.59 -4.02 13.45
C THR A 202 12.17 -5.33 14.14
N VAL A 203 12.83 -5.65 15.24
CA VAL A 203 12.56 -6.86 16.02
C VAL A 203 11.13 -6.84 16.58
N SER A 204 10.43 -7.97 16.49
CA SER A 204 9.11 -8.15 17.10
C SER A 204 9.22 -8.67 18.53
N THR A 205 8.15 -8.52 19.31
CA THR A 205 8.10 -9.02 20.71
C THR A 205 8.40 -10.52 20.79
N SER A 206 7.89 -11.32 19.86
CA SER A 206 8.13 -12.77 19.80
C SER A 206 9.58 -13.12 19.41
N GLU A 207 10.23 -12.28 18.62
CA GLU A 207 11.64 -12.46 18.29
C GLU A 207 12.54 -12.09 19.46
N LEU A 208 12.21 -11.03 20.23
CA LEU A 208 12.94 -10.68 21.46
C LEU A 208 12.95 -11.82 22.47
N GLU A 209 11.84 -12.53 22.65
CA GLU A 209 11.76 -13.70 23.54
C GLU A 209 12.71 -14.83 23.10
N THR A 210 12.98 -14.92 21.79
CA THR A 210 13.83 -15.98 21.21
C THR A 210 15.30 -15.56 21.13
N LEU A 211 15.58 -14.29 20.80
CA LEU A 211 16.94 -13.78 20.57
C LEU A 211 17.64 -13.38 21.88
N GLY A 212 16.88 -13.14 22.96
CA GLY A 212 17.39 -12.85 24.31
C GLY A 212 17.89 -11.42 24.50
N ASP A 213 18.57 -11.17 25.62
CA ASP A 213 18.94 -9.84 26.13
C ASP A 213 19.95 -9.05 25.27
N LYS A 214 20.44 -9.66 24.18
CA LYS A 214 21.34 -8.99 23.23
C LYS A 214 20.62 -7.88 22.43
N TYR A 215 19.30 -8.00 22.29
CA TYR A 215 18.50 -7.14 21.42
C TYR A 215 17.48 -6.32 22.21
N ASP A 216 17.31 -5.08 21.78
CA ASP A 216 16.29 -4.15 22.28
C ASP A 216 15.14 -4.01 21.28
N SER A 217 14.01 -3.49 21.72
CA SER A 217 12.78 -3.36 20.92
C SER A 217 12.94 -2.51 19.63
N ASN A 218 14.00 -1.71 19.55
CA ASN A 218 14.28 -0.84 18.42
C ASN A 218 15.36 -1.40 17.48
N ASP A 219 15.91 -2.57 17.80
CA ASP A 219 16.95 -3.17 16.97
C ASP A 219 16.37 -3.71 15.66
N THR A 220 17.24 -3.73 14.65
CA THR A 220 16.96 -4.34 13.36
C THR A 220 17.58 -5.73 13.31
N VAL A 221 16.78 -6.72 12.90
CA VAL A 221 17.19 -8.13 12.79
C VAL A 221 16.79 -8.69 11.44
N GLY A 222 17.43 -9.78 11.03
CA GLY A 222 17.06 -10.51 9.81
C GLY A 222 15.67 -11.14 9.91
N LYS A 223 14.80 -10.87 8.94
CA LYS A 223 13.41 -11.35 8.89
C LYS A 223 13.25 -12.62 8.07
N SER A 224 14.05 -12.78 7.05
CA SER A 224 14.01 -13.94 6.15
C SER A 224 15.39 -14.24 5.56
N GLY A 225 15.51 -15.35 4.83
CA GLY A 225 16.70 -15.72 4.09
C GLY A 225 17.97 -15.84 4.93
N ILE A 226 19.10 -15.51 4.32
CA ILE A 226 20.43 -15.51 4.96
C ILE A 226 20.50 -14.48 6.10
N GLU A 227 19.89 -13.32 5.94
CA GLU A 227 19.85 -12.30 7.01
C GLU A 227 19.30 -12.91 8.31
N LYS A 228 18.21 -13.68 8.24
CA LYS A 228 17.63 -14.35 9.41
C LYS A 228 18.45 -15.54 9.89
N SER A 229 18.83 -16.41 8.97
CA SER A 229 19.50 -17.69 9.35
C SER A 229 20.91 -17.49 9.87
N MET A 230 21.57 -16.39 9.47
CA MET A 230 22.92 -16.04 9.89
C MET A 230 22.98 -14.79 10.78
N GLU A 231 21.86 -14.37 11.36
CA GLU A 231 21.75 -13.21 12.25
C GLU A 231 22.86 -13.19 13.32
N SER A 232 23.11 -14.32 13.97
CA SER A 232 24.13 -14.44 15.02
C SER A 232 25.58 -14.21 14.52
N VAL A 233 25.80 -14.35 13.21
CA VAL A 233 27.11 -14.14 12.56
C VAL A 233 27.21 -12.70 12.04
N LEU A 234 26.11 -12.17 11.52
CA LEU A 234 26.06 -10.89 10.82
C LEU A 234 25.87 -9.69 11.79
N SER A 235 25.29 -9.90 12.98
CA SER A 235 24.82 -8.80 13.84
C SER A 235 25.91 -8.05 14.61
N GLY A 236 27.14 -8.51 14.67
CA GLY A 236 28.22 -7.83 15.41
C GLY A 236 27.96 -7.63 16.91
N THR A 237 28.62 -6.67 17.51
CA THR A 237 28.49 -6.28 18.92
C THR A 237 28.19 -4.77 19.01
N LYS A 238 27.19 -4.42 19.85
CA LYS A 238 26.84 -3.01 20.07
C LYS A 238 27.95 -2.26 20.78
N GLY A 239 28.17 -1.02 20.37
CA GLY A 239 28.94 -0.05 21.15
C GLY A 239 28.14 0.47 22.33
N GLU A 240 28.83 1.02 23.30
CA GLU A 240 28.24 1.63 24.51
C GLU A 240 28.88 2.98 24.78
N ARG A 241 28.05 4.00 25.04
CA ARG A 241 28.50 5.33 25.41
C ARG A 241 27.85 5.76 26.70
N GLN A 242 28.66 5.96 27.72
CA GLN A 242 28.23 6.45 29.04
C GLN A 242 28.41 7.96 29.12
N VAL A 243 27.31 8.66 29.38
CA VAL A 243 27.32 10.14 29.36
C VAL A 243 26.61 10.73 30.58
N TYR A 244 27.08 11.88 31.04
CA TYR A 244 26.30 12.77 31.90
C TYR A 244 25.43 13.67 31.02
N VAL A 245 24.16 13.83 31.42
CA VAL A 245 23.21 14.71 30.73
C VAL A 245 22.63 15.72 31.72
N ASP A 246 22.34 16.92 31.24
CA ASP A 246 21.63 17.94 32.00
C ASP A 246 20.12 17.62 32.15
N THR A 247 19.39 18.49 32.85
CA THR A 247 17.95 18.31 33.08
C THR A 247 17.11 18.36 31.81
N VAL A 248 17.66 18.84 30.70
CA VAL A 248 17.02 18.93 29.38
C VAL A 248 17.54 17.87 28.39
N GLY A 249 18.41 16.98 28.82
CA GLY A 249 18.92 15.85 28.04
C GLY A 249 20.15 16.14 27.18
N ARG A 250 20.81 17.29 27.35
CA ARG A 250 22.08 17.58 26.64
C ARG A 250 23.24 16.87 27.31
N ILE A 251 24.08 16.22 26.51
CA ILE A 251 25.33 15.59 26.99
C ILE A 251 26.27 16.68 27.51
N THR A 252 26.59 16.59 28.79
CA THR A 252 27.53 17.52 29.47
C THR A 252 28.93 16.94 29.58
N GLU A 253 29.05 15.61 29.66
CA GLU A 253 30.32 14.90 29.78
C GLU A 253 30.18 13.47 29.27
N VAL A 254 31.20 12.96 28.58
CA VAL A 254 31.34 11.56 28.17
C VAL A 254 32.25 10.85 29.15
N LEU A 255 31.73 9.87 29.88
CA LEU A 255 32.47 9.12 30.91
C LEU A 255 33.25 7.96 30.30
N GLY A 256 32.73 7.33 29.27
CA GLY A 256 33.34 6.21 28.58
C GLY A 256 32.63 5.93 27.28
N GLU A 257 33.37 5.39 26.33
CA GLU A 257 32.89 5.01 25.02
C GLU A 257 33.53 3.69 24.57
N THR A 258 32.74 2.77 24.06
CA THR A 258 33.20 1.54 23.42
C THR A 258 32.60 1.52 22.03
N ASP A 259 33.46 1.44 21.01
CA ASP A 259 33.02 1.44 19.64
C ASP A 259 32.26 0.13 19.30
N PRO A 260 31.25 0.17 18.41
CA PRO A 260 30.57 -1.04 17.94
C PRO A 260 31.52 -1.88 17.07
N GLU A 261 31.45 -3.20 17.22
CA GLU A 261 32.18 -4.14 16.38
C GLU A 261 31.26 -4.70 15.29
N THR A 262 31.70 -4.65 14.04
CA THR A 262 30.97 -5.23 12.91
C THR A 262 30.88 -6.75 13.01
N GLY A 263 29.78 -7.33 12.52
CA GLY A 263 29.64 -8.78 12.38
C GLY A 263 30.60 -9.37 11.35
N ASN A 264 30.60 -10.70 11.27
CA ASN A 264 31.44 -11.42 10.33
C ASN A 264 30.81 -11.50 8.94
N ASP A 265 31.64 -11.65 7.92
CA ASP A 265 31.20 -11.91 6.55
C ASP A 265 30.65 -13.34 6.38
N VAL A 266 29.62 -13.46 5.55
CA VAL A 266 29.07 -14.76 5.13
C VAL A 266 29.26 -14.92 3.63
N TYR A 267 29.97 -15.99 3.25
CA TYR A 267 30.24 -16.33 1.85
C TYR A 267 29.29 -17.44 1.38
N LEU A 268 28.63 -17.20 0.25
CA LEU A 268 27.73 -18.16 -0.37
C LEU A 268 28.44 -18.88 -1.54
N THR A 269 27.96 -20.07 -1.86
CA THR A 269 28.41 -20.84 -3.04
C THR A 269 27.78 -20.34 -4.35
N ILE A 270 26.93 -19.32 -4.27
CA ILE A 270 26.22 -18.74 -5.42
C ILE A 270 27.17 -17.97 -6.32
N ASP A 271 27.19 -18.34 -7.61
CA ASP A 271 27.80 -17.55 -8.67
C ASP A 271 26.79 -16.49 -9.15
N ILE A 272 27.07 -15.23 -8.85
CA ILE A 272 26.15 -14.12 -9.19
C ILE A 272 25.95 -13.96 -10.70
N ASN A 273 26.95 -14.25 -11.52
CA ASN A 273 26.80 -14.15 -12.98
C ASN A 273 25.89 -15.25 -13.51
N LEU A 274 26.07 -16.48 -13.02
CA LEU A 274 25.17 -17.58 -13.35
C LEU A 274 23.74 -17.31 -12.85
N GLN A 275 23.59 -16.76 -11.65
CA GLN A 275 22.31 -16.34 -11.07
C GLN A 275 21.57 -15.35 -11.97
N LYS A 276 22.25 -14.27 -12.39
CA LYS A 276 21.72 -13.25 -13.32
C LYS A 276 21.33 -13.84 -14.67
N ASN A 277 22.24 -14.64 -15.26
CA ASN A 277 21.98 -15.26 -16.56
C ASN A 277 20.79 -16.22 -16.52
N LEU A 278 20.66 -16.97 -15.44
CA LEU A 278 19.54 -17.90 -15.26
C LEU A 278 18.21 -17.16 -15.06
N TYR A 279 18.20 -16.08 -14.28
CA TYR A 279 17.03 -15.22 -14.11
C TYR A 279 16.56 -14.64 -15.45
N ASN A 280 17.49 -14.05 -16.21
CA ASN A 280 17.20 -13.47 -17.51
C ASN A 280 16.74 -14.54 -18.52
N ALA A 281 17.32 -15.73 -18.49
CA ALA A 281 16.91 -16.84 -19.36
C ALA A 281 15.47 -17.32 -19.06
N ILE A 282 15.07 -17.32 -17.77
CA ILE A 282 13.69 -17.61 -17.37
C ILE A 282 12.74 -16.53 -17.90
N GLU A 283 13.08 -15.27 -17.69
CA GLU A 283 12.27 -14.14 -18.16
C GLU A 283 12.13 -14.14 -19.68
N ASP A 284 13.24 -14.34 -20.42
CA ASP A 284 13.22 -14.46 -21.88
C ASP A 284 12.31 -15.60 -22.34
N ARG A 285 12.33 -16.73 -21.64
CA ARG A 285 11.46 -17.85 -21.97
C ARG A 285 9.99 -17.56 -21.70
N LEU A 286 9.67 -16.88 -20.62
CA LEU A 286 8.29 -16.45 -20.31
C LEU A 286 7.80 -15.43 -21.34
N VAL A 287 8.63 -14.47 -21.73
CA VAL A 287 8.33 -13.52 -22.83
C VAL A 287 8.04 -14.28 -24.12
N GLN A 288 8.88 -15.26 -24.50
CA GLN A 288 8.63 -16.07 -25.71
C GLN A 288 7.31 -16.84 -25.64
N ILE A 289 6.95 -17.40 -24.48
CA ILE A 289 5.68 -18.10 -24.28
C ILE A 289 4.51 -17.12 -24.46
N LEU A 290 4.54 -15.96 -23.78
CA LEU A 290 3.51 -14.93 -23.93
C LEU A 290 3.33 -14.54 -25.40
N LEU A 291 4.39 -14.20 -26.12
CA LEU A 291 4.35 -13.79 -27.52
C LEU A 291 3.87 -14.90 -28.46
N THR A 292 4.18 -16.17 -28.14
CA THR A 292 3.77 -17.32 -28.94
C THR A 292 2.27 -17.59 -28.84
N TYR A 293 1.71 -17.41 -27.64
CA TYR A 293 0.30 -17.73 -27.37
C TYR A 293 -0.61 -16.52 -27.35
N MET A 294 -0.08 -15.29 -27.38
CA MET A 294 -0.85 -14.08 -27.47
C MET A 294 -1.50 -13.94 -28.86
N THR A 295 -2.79 -13.59 -28.88
CA THR A 295 -3.55 -13.41 -30.12
C THR A 295 -4.43 -12.15 -30.05
N SER A 296 -4.62 -11.49 -31.21
CA SER A 296 -5.60 -10.42 -31.38
C SER A 296 -7.02 -10.94 -31.67
N GLY A 297 -7.18 -12.26 -31.84
CA GLY A 297 -8.48 -12.91 -32.05
C GLY A 297 -9.31 -12.99 -30.76
N ASP A 298 -10.58 -13.36 -30.92
CA ASP A 298 -11.53 -13.50 -29.80
C ASP A 298 -11.67 -14.95 -29.30
N THR A 299 -10.95 -15.90 -29.90
CA THR A 299 -11.06 -17.31 -29.57
C THR A 299 -9.91 -17.75 -28.66
N LYS A 300 -10.23 -18.13 -27.42
CA LYS A 300 -9.26 -18.56 -26.42
C LYS A 300 -8.74 -19.99 -26.64
N TYR A 301 -9.52 -20.85 -27.27
CA TYR A 301 -9.18 -22.26 -27.44
C TYR A 301 -9.16 -22.66 -28.92
N SER A 302 -8.16 -23.41 -29.35
CA SER A 302 -8.22 -24.21 -30.56
C SER A 302 -8.47 -25.67 -30.19
N TYR A 303 -9.07 -26.42 -31.12
CA TYR A 303 -9.43 -27.82 -30.89
C TYR A 303 -8.87 -28.72 -31.98
N THR A 304 -8.44 -29.90 -31.57
CA THR A 304 -8.06 -30.98 -32.48
C THR A 304 -9.28 -31.54 -33.22
N SER A 305 -9.07 -32.34 -34.26
CA SER A 305 -10.14 -32.97 -35.05
C SER A 305 -11.04 -33.90 -34.24
N ASN A 306 -10.57 -34.38 -33.08
CA ASN A 306 -11.35 -35.23 -32.15
C ASN A 306 -12.05 -34.43 -31.03
N GLY A 307 -12.01 -33.08 -31.08
CA GLY A 307 -12.68 -32.20 -30.13
C GLY A 307 -11.93 -31.92 -28.83
N SER A 308 -10.71 -32.41 -28.67
CA SER A 308 -9.86 -32.06 -27.52
C SER A 308 -9.24 -30.67 -27.70
N VAL A 309 -9.01 -29.95 -26.61
CA VAL A 309 -8.27 -28.68 -26.66
C VAL A 309 -6.85 -28.94 -27.17
N ASP A 310 -6.45 -28.21 -28.20
CA ASP A 310 -5.11 -28.26 -28.79
C ASP A 310 -4.22 -27.16 -28.22
N THR A 311 -4.68 -25.92 -28.30
CA THR A 311 -3.93 -24.75 -27.83
C THR A 311 -4.83 -23.82 -27.04
N VAL A 312 -4.30 -23.26 -25.96
CA VAL A 312 -4.91 -22.18 -25.18
C VAL A 312 -4.20 -20.88 -25.50
N TYR A 313 -4.91 -19.92 -26.04
CA TYR A 313 -4.39 -18.61 -26.38
C TYR A 313 -4.60 -17.60 -25.25
N ILE A 314 -3.69 -16.63 -25.20
CA ILE A 314 -3.82 -15.44 -24.36
C ILE A 314 -4.42 -14.33 -25.24
N LEU A 315 -5.63 -13.91 -24.94
CA LEU A 315 -6.27 -12.86 -25.71
C LEU A 315 -5.64 -11.50 -25.41
N ALA A 316 -5.44 -10.67 -26.42
CA ALA A 316 -4.93 -9.31 -26.22
C ALA A 316 -5.76 -8.50 -25.21
N LYS A 317 -7.06 -8.75 -25.13
CA LYS A 317 -7.97 -8.15 -24.13
C LYS A 317 -7.60 -8.55 -22.70
N GLU A 318 -7.14 -9.78 -22.48
CA GLU A 318 -6.65 -10.24 -21.18
C GLU A 318 -5.36 -9.50 -20.79
N VAL A 319 -4.47 -9.22 -21.75
CA VAL A 319 -3.26 -8.44 -21.53
C VAL A 319 -3.60 -6.98 -21.16
N TYR A 320 -4.51 -6.33 -21.89
CA TYR A 320 -4.95 -4.98 -21.56
C TYR A 320 -5.60 -4.90 -20.18
N PHE A 321 -6.42 -5.88 -19.83
CA PHE A 321 -7.02 -5.95 -18.51
C PHE A 321 -5.98 -6.19 -17.41
N ALA A 322 -4.99 -7.05 -17.65
CA ALA A 322 -3.92 -7.32 -16.70
C ALA A 322 -3.16 -6.06 -16.28
N LEU A 323 -2.98 -5.09 -17.19
CA LEU A 323 -2.36 -3.80 -16.86
C LEU A 323 -3.14 -3.01 -15.80
N ILE A 324 -4.48 -3.07 -15.85
CA ILE A 324 -5.37 -2.42 -14.88
C ILE A 324 -5.46 -3.27 -13.60
N ASP A 325 -5.63 -4.59 -13.74
CA ASP A 325 -5.81 -5.50 -12.61
C ASP A 325 -4.59 -5.50 -11.68
N ASN A 326 -3.39 -5.42 -12.27
CA ASN A 326 -2.12 -5.37 -11.55
C ASN A 326 -1.63 -3.95 -11.21
N ASN A 327 -2.49 -2.91 -11.36
CA ASN A 327 -2.19 -1.50 -11.07
C ASN A 327 -1.00 -0.92 -11.86
N ILE A 328 -0.66 -1.47 -13.03
CA ILE A 328 0.30 -0.85 -13.95
C ILE A 328 -0.34 0.41 -14.57
N VAL A 329 -1.62 0.31 -14.91
CA VAL A 329 -2.50 1.45 -15.19
C VAL A 329 -3.38 1.68 -13.95
N SER A 330 -3.26 2.84 -13.33
CA SER A 330 -3.97 3.20 -12.10
C SER A 330 -5.39 3.70 -12.40
N ILE A 331 -6.40 3.02 -11.83
CA ILE A 331 -7.78 3.51 -11.90
C ILE A 331 -7.98 4.80 -11.09
N LYS A 332 -7.22 4.99 -10.01
CA LYS A 332 -7.26 6.23 -9.22
C LYS A 332 -6.81 7.40 -10.10
N HIS A 333 -5.71 7.25 -10.83
CA HIS A 333 -5.21 8.28 -11.75
C HIS A 333 -6.20 8.56 -12.90
N ILE A 334 -6.85 7.52 -13.46
CA ILE A 334 -7.90 7.71 -14.46
C ILE A 334 -9.02 8.64 -13.93
N ALA A 335 -9.38 8.51 -12.64
CA ALA A 335 -10.41 9.34 -12.03
C ALA A 335 -10.02 10.83 -11.89
N GLU A 336 -8.74 11.15 -11.92
CA GLU A 336 -8.24 12.54 -11.91
C GLU A 336 -8.49 13.26 -13.24
N GLN A 337 -8.72 12.52 -14.33
CA GLN A 337 -9.01 13.05 -15.66
C GLN A 337 -7.98 14.07 -16.16
N SER A 338 -6.71 13.81 -15.86
CA SER A 338 -5.59 14.70 -16.20
C SER A 338 -5.32 14.81 -17.70
N THR A 339 -5.84 13.85 -18.48
CA THR A 339 -5.70 13.79 -19.95
C THR A 339 -7.05 13.54 -20.61
N ASP A 340 -7.12 13.83 -21.93
CA ASP A 340 -8.33 13.56 -22.72
C ASP A 340 -8.68 12.05 -22.76
N THR A 341 -7.67 11.17 -22.77
CA THR A 341 -7.88 9.72 -22.75
C THR A 341 -8.47 9.27 -21.42
N GLU A 342 -7.93 9.78 -20.32
CA GLU A 342 -8.46 9.48 -18.98
C GLU A 342 -9.89 9.97 -18.81
N ALA A 343 -10.18 11.20 -19.24
CA ALA A 343 -11.53 11.76 -19.19
C ALA A 343 -12.55 10.92 -19.98
N GLN A 344 -12.17 10.44 -21.18
CA GLN A 344 -13.02 9.54 -21.97
C GLN A 344 -13.24 8.20 -21.28
N VAL A 345 -12.17 7.57 -20.78
CA VAL A 345 -12.22 6.27 -20.09
C VAL A 345 -13.03 6.39 -18.81
N TYR A 346 -12.84 7.45 -18.03
CA TYR A 346 -13.59 7.68 -16.81
C TYR A 346 -15.07 7.95 -17.06
N SER A 347 -15.42 8.74 -18.08
CA SER A 347 -16.82 8.95 -18.48
C SER A 347 -17.50 7.65 -18.87
N ALA A 348 -16.81 6.79 -19.65
CA ALA A 348 -17.33 5.47 -19.98
C ALA A 348 -17.51 4.58 -18.73
N PHE A 349 -16.55 4.66 -17.78
CA PHE A 349 -16.63 3.95 -16.49
C PHE A 349 -17.84 4.39 -15.67
N LEU A 350 -18.09 5.69 -15.51
CA LEU A 350 -19.25 6.19 -14.76
C LEU A 350 -20.56 5.68 -15.34
N SER A 351 -20.70 5.69 -16.68
CA SER A 351 -21.89 5.13 -17.34
C SER A 351 -22.05 3.63 -17.11
N LYS A 352 -20.94 2.88 -17.07
CA LYS A 352 -20.93 1.45 -16.75
C LYS A 352 -21.27 1.22 -15.28
N GLN A 353 -20.71 2.02 -14.38
CA GLN A 353 -20.98 1.96 -12.94
C GLN A 353 -22.47 2.14 -12.67
N ASP A 354 -23.06 3.23 -13.17
CA ASP A 354 -24.48 3.51 -12.97
C ASP A 354 -25.36 2.35 -13.48
N SER A 355 -25.14 1.91 -14.71
CA SER A 355 -25.94 0.79 -15.28
C SER A 355 -25.74 -0.53 -14.53
N THR A 356 -24.55 -0.79 -14.01
CA THR A 356 -24.25 -2.00 -13.24
C THR A 356 -24.89 -1.94 -11.85
N MET A 357 -24.80 -0.79 -11.17
CA MET A 357 -25.40 -0.61 -9.86
C MET A 357 -26.92 -0.66 -9.92
N ASP A 358 -27.54 -0.02 -10.93
CA ASP A 358 -28.98 -0.07 -11.15
C ASP A 358 -29.44 -1.52 -11.41
N TRP A 359 -28.68 -2.29 -12.21
CA TRP A 359 -29.00 -3.69 -12.45
C TRP A 359 -28.87 -4.54 -11.18
N ILE A 360 -27.76 -4.41 -10.42
CA ILE A 360 -27.57 -5.16 -9.15
C ILE A 360 -28.72 -4.85 -8.19
N ARG A 361 -29.05 -3.56 -8.02
CA ARG A 361 -30.14 -3.14 -7.13
C ARG A 361 -31.49 -3.73 -7.58
N SER A 362 -31.79 -3.68 -8.87
CA SER A 362 -33.03 -4.25 -9.41
C SER A 362 -33.07 -5.77 -9.26
N GLU A 363 -31.98 -6.48 -9.54
CA GLU A 363 -31.90 -7.93 -9.39
C GLU A 363 -32.08 -8.38 -7.94
N LEU A 364 -31.48 -7.66 -7.00
CA LEU A 364 -31.61 -7.95 -5.57
C LEU A 364 -32.96 -7.49 -4.98
N ALA A 365 -33.56 -6.42 -5.48
CA ALA A 365 -34.84 -5.92 -4.97
C ALA A 365 -36.03 -6.69 -5.54
N ASP A 366 -36.12 -6.80 -6.87
CA ASP A 366 -37.29 -7.29 -7.59
C ASP A 366 -37.01 -8.57 -8.38
N GLY A 367 -35.76 -8.81 -8.75
CA GLY A 367 -35.34 -9.99 -9.50
C GLY A 367 -35.40 -11.26 -8.65
N ASP A 368 -35.40 -12.39 -9.34
CA ASP A 368 -35.37 -13.73 -8.74
C ASP A 368 -34.65 -14.70 -9.67
N THR A 369 -33.62 -14.19 -10.35
CA THR A 369 -32.89 -14.99 -11.33
C THR A 369 -31.92 -15.94 -10.61
N PRO A 370 -32.06 -17.27 -10.79
CA PRO A 370 -31.10 -18.22 -10.27
C PRO A 370 -29.67 -17.87 -10.73
N TYR A 371 -28.69 -17.98 -9.80
CA TYR A 371 -27.29 -17.64 -10.10
C TYR A 371 -26.79 -18.29 -11.40
N GLY A 372 -27.09 -19.56 -11.62
CA GLY A 372 -26.66 -20.31 -12.81
C GLY A 372 -27.32 -19.88 -14.14
N LYS A 373 -28.37 -19.05 -14.08
CA LYS A 373 -29.05 -18.49 -15.28
C LYS A 373 -28.54 -17.11 -15.67
N LEU A 374 -27.80 -16.44 -14.79
CA LEU A 374 -27.14 -15.17 -15.08
C LEU A 374 -26.06 -15.37 -16.15
N ASN A 375 -25.81 -14.35 -16.97
CA ASN A 375 -24.64 -14.36 -17.87
C ASN A 375 -23.32 -14.24 -17.08
N GLU A 376 -22.19 -14.50 -17.74
CA GLU A 376 -20.86 -14.54 -17.10
C GLU A 376 -20.52 -13.25 -16.33
N GLU A 377 -20.82 -12.09 -16.89
CA GLU A 377 -20.60 -10.80 -16.27
C GLU A 377 -21.47 -10.63 -15.01
N GLN A 378 -22.75 -10.96 -15.13
CA GLN A 378 -23.72 -10.90 -14.04
C GLN A 378 -23.38 -11.88 -12.91
N GLN A 379 -22.97 -13.09 -13.26
CA GLN A 379 -22.48 -14.08 -12.28
C GLN A 379 -21.27 -13.56 -11.52
N LEU A 380 -20.31 -12.91 -12.21
CA LEU A 380 -19.14 -12.32 -11.55
C LEU A 380 -19.55 -11.24 -10.55
N TYR A 381 -20.49 -10.36 -10.91
CA TYR A 381 -20.93 -9.29 -10.02
C TYR A 381 -21.70 -9.81 -8.80
N ILE A 382 -22.62 -10.73 -9.00
CA ILE A 382 -23.40 -11.36 -7.92
C ILE A 382 -22.50 -12.18 -6.99
N TRP A 383 -21.53 -12.92 -7.55
CA TRP A 383 -20.54 -13.63 -6.76
C TRP A 383 -19.66 -12.68 -5.93
N TYR A 384 -19.28 -11.55 -6.52
CA TYR A 384 -18.51 -10.52 -5.81
C TYR A 384 -19.31 -9.95 -4.65
N VAL A 385 -20.57 -9.62 -4.83
CA VAL A 385 -21.46 -9.19 -3.74
C VAL A 385 -21.47 -10.22 -2.59
N TYR A 386 -21.72 -11.49 -2.93
CA TYR A 386 -21.77 -12.56 -1.94
C TYR A 386 -20.45 -12.72 -1.17
N THR A 387 -19.33 -12.76 -1.87
CA THR A 387 -18.00 -12.91 -1.22
C THR A 387 -17.63 -11.69 -0.40
N SER A 388 -17.92 -10.48 -0.87
CA SER A 388 -17.69 -9.24 -0.13
C SER A 388 -18.50 -9.17 1.17
N LEU A 389 -19.76 -9.63 1.16
CA LEU A 389 -20.56 -9.72 2.38
C LEU A 389 -19.96 -10.68 3.41
N LYS A 390 -19.34 -11.78 2.96
CA LYS A 390 -18.61 -12.71 3.83
C LYS A 390 -17.36 -12.06 4.41
N ASP A 391 -16.53 -11.46 3.57
CA ASP A 391 -15.25 -10.86 3.97
C ASP A 391 -15.45 -9.68 4.93
N ARG A 392 -16.56 -8.96 4.79
CA ARG A 392 -16.98 -7.87 5.69
C ARG A 392 -17.69 -8.36 6.96
N GLY A 393 -17.86 -9.66 7.14
CA GLY A 393 -18.52 -10.24 8.31
C GLY A 393 -20.03 -9.99 8.39
N VAL A 394 -20.65 -9.50 7.31
CA VAL A 394 -22.10 -9.36 7.17
C VAL A 394 -22.74 -10.73 7.02
N PHE A 395 -22.22 -11.55 6.09
CA PHE A 395 -22.65 -12.94 5.94
C PHE A 395 -21.80 -13.84 6.86
N ASN A 396 -22.36 -14.22 8.01
CA ASN A 396 -21.66 -15.01 9.02
C ASN A 396 -21.71 -16.51 8.70
N THR A 397 -20.66 -17.01 8.05
CA THR A 397 -20.55 -18.41 7.63
C THR A 397 -20.55 -19.41 8.81
N SER A 398 -20.21 -18.95 10.02
CA SER A 398 -20.24 -19.82 11.21
C SER A 398 -21.67 -20.16 11.67
N ASN A 399 -22.64 -19.35 11.30
CA ASN A 399 -24.06 -19.56 11.63
C ASN A 399 -24.80 -20.35 10.54
N VAL A 400 -24.16 -20.59 9.39
CA VAL A 400 -24.80 -21.23 8.24
C VAL A 400 -24.95 -22.74 8.49
N ASP A 401 -26.16 -23.23 8.37
CA ASP A 401 -26.40 -24.66 8.23
C ASP A 401 -26.10 -25.09 6.79
N THR A 402 -24.96 -25.74 6.59
CA THR A 402 -24.53 -26.22 5.27
C THR A 402 -25.41 -27.34 4.71
N THR A 403 -26.36 -27.85 5.50
CA THR A 403 -27.35 -28.83 5.05
C THR A 403 -28.67 -28.21 4.60
N ASP A 404 -28.85 -26.89 4.81
CA ASP A 404 -30.01 -26.13 4.36
C ASP A 404 -30.13 -26.14 2.84
N ASP A 405 -31.32 -26.38 2.33
CA ASP A 405 -31.55 -26.59 0.89
C ASP A 405 -31.33 -25.28 0.10
N VAL A 406 -31.74 -24.12 0.63
CA VAL A 406 -31.50 -22.80 0.00
C VAL A 406 -30.02 -22.53 -0.14
N TYR A 407 -29.22 -22.84 0.91
CA TYR A 407 -27.78 -22.66 0.87
C TYR A 407 -27.07 -23.58 -0.13
N LYS A 408 -27.51 -24.85 -0.23
CA LYS A 408 -26.94 -25.82 -1.20
C LYS A 408 -27.27 -25.48 -2.64
N ASP A 409 -28.49 -25.00 -2.86
CA ASP A 409 -29.00 -24.80 -4.19
C ASP A 409 -28.59 -23.44 -4.80
N TRP A 410 -28.14 -22.50 -3.99
CA TRP A 410 -27.87 -21.13 -4.45
C TRP A 410 -26.87 -21.02 -5.61
N THR A 411 -25.91 -21.94 -5.76
CA THR A 411 -24.94 -21.94 -6.88
C THR A 411 -25.31 -22.93 -8.01
N GLN A 412 -26.43 -23.63 -7.90
CA GLN A 412 -26.87 -24.57 -8.91
C GLN A 412 -27.48 -23.85 -10.12
N ALA A 413 -27.46 -24.51 -11.28
CA ALA A 413 -27.95 -23.94 -12.54
C ALA A 413 -29.43 -23.52 -12.49
N ASP A 414 -30.26 -24.30 -11.81
CA ASP A 414 -31.69 -24.03 -11.59
C ASP A 414 -31.99 -23.84 -10.10
N GLY A 415 -31.01 -23.32 -9.37
CA GLY A 415 -31.07 -23.10 -7.91
C GLY A 415 -31.72 -21.78 -7.54
N THR A 416 -31.41 -21.31 -6.31
CA THR A 416 -31.96 -20.07 -5.75
C THR A 416 -31.24 -18.84 -6.28
N SER A 417 -31.89 -17.68 -6.20
CA SER A 417 -31.26 -16.37 -6.43
C SER A 417 -30.46 -15.89 -5.20
N LEU A 418 -29.55 -14.92 -5.41
CA LEU A 418 -28.88 -14.28 -4.25
C LEU A 418 -29.87 -13.55 -3.34
N LYS A 419 -30.92 -12.95 -3.92
CA LYS A 419 -32.03 -12.33 -3.16
C LYS A 419 -32.65 -13.33 -2.19
N GLU A 420 -33.02 -14.50 -2.68
CA GLU A 420 -33.62 -15.55 -1.86
C GLU A 420 -32.68 -16.02 -0.77
N LEU A 421 -31.39 -16.27 -1.13
CA LEU A 421 -30.35 -16.63 -0.16
C LEU A 421 -30.20 -15.58 0.97
N LEU A 422 -30.15 -14.29 0.62
CA LEU A 422 -29.96 -13.21 1.59
C LEU A 422 -31.22 -13.04 2.46
N THR A 423 -32.41 -13.10 1.88
CA THR A 423 -33.69 -13.02 2.61
C THR A 423 -33.83 -14.18 3.60
N HIS A 424 -33.53 -15.41 3.13
CA HIS A 424 -33.50 -16.60 3.97
C HIS A 424 -32.42 -16.47 5.08
N GLY A 425 -31.25 -15.95 4.72
CA GLY A 425 -30.14 -15.72 5.65
C GLY A 425 -30.47 -14.74 6.77
N ILE A 426 -31.27 -13.68 6.50
CA ILE A 426 -31.76 -12.78 7.55
C ILE A 426 -32.70 -13.57 8.48
N ALA A 427 -33.65 -14.32 7.95
CA ALA A 427 -34.60 -15.11 8.75
C ALA A 427 -33.91 -16.19 9.59
N LYS A 428 -32.77 -16.71 9.16
CA LYS A 428 -31.96 -17.74 9.85
C LYS A 428 -30.82 -17.18 10.71
N ASN A 429 -30.70 -15.86 10.85
CA ASN A 429 -29.58 -15.18 11.55
C ASN A 429 -28.20 -15.51 10.95
N TRP A 430 -28.11 -15.74 9.63
CA TRP A 430 -26.83 -15.82 8.90
C TRP A 430 -26.29 -14.44 8.55
N ILE A 431 -27.16 -13.41 8.53
CA ILE A 431 -26.81 -12.03 8.26
C ILE A 431 -26.65 -11.29 9.60
N ASN A 432 -25.50 -10.68 9.81
CA ASN A 432 -25.20 -9.86 10.98
C ASN A 432 -25.61 -8.41 10.69
N LEU A 433 -26.80 -8.04 11.11
CA LEU A 433 -27.35 -6.70 10.90
C LEU A 433 -26.55 -5.59 11.62
N ASN A 434 -25.88 -5.93 12.73
CA ASN A 434 -25.11 -4.95 13.52
C ASN A 434 -23.87 -4.41 12.81
N VAL A 435 -23.44 -5.04 11.71
CA VAL A 435 -22.27 -4.58 10.93
C VAL A 435 -22.58 -3.29 10.17
N PHE A 436 -23.83 -3.11 9.73
CA PHE A 436 -24.21 -2.00 8.85
C PHE A 436 -25.35 -1.13 9.38
N SER A 437 -25.94 -1.46 10.51
CA SER A 437 -26.98 -0.66 11.11
C SER A 437 -26.99 -0.76 12.64
N THR A 438 -27.27 0.38 13.29
CA THR A 438 -27.54 0.48 14.74
C THR A 438 -29.03 0.57 15.02
N GLU A 439 -29.88 0.63 14.00
CA GLU A 439 -31.32 0.73 14.15
C GLU A 439 -31.94 -0.64 14.46
N GLN A 440 -33.02 -0.64 15.23
CA GLN A 440 -33.83 -1.84 15.48
C GLN A 440 -34.85 -1.99 14.37
N TYR A 441 -34.70 -2.96 13.52
CA TYR A 441 -35.69 -3.30 12.49
C TYR A 441 -36.82 -4.14 13.06
N THR A 442 -38.02 -3.85 12.60
CA THR A 442 -39.24 -4.53 13.08
C THR A 442 -39.72 -5.60 12.10
N SER A 443 -39.24 -5.55 10.86
CA SER A 443 -39.65 -6.51 9.81
C SER A 443 -38.46 -7.04 9.02
N LEU A 444 -38.65 -8.22 8.43
CA LEU A 444 -37.69 -8.83 7.50
C LEU A 444 -37.41 -7.91 6.30
N GLN A 445 -38.46 -7.24 5.79
CA GLN A 445 -38.32 -6.34 4.64
C GLN A 445 -37.46 -5.12 4.98
N GLU A 446 -37.65 -4.47 6.12
CA GLU A 446 -36.82 -3.34 6.55
C GLU A 446 -35.36 -3.74 6.69
N SER A 447 -35.09 -4.93 7.27
CA SER A 447 -33.74 -5.46 7.39
C SER A 447 -33.10 -5.72 6.03
N TYR A 448 -33.89 -6.21 5.08
CA TYR A 448 -33.42 -6.48 3.72
C TYR A 448 -33.15 -5.19 2.94
N ASP A 449 -34.03 -4.19 3.03
CA ASP A 449 -33.85 -2.88 2.40
C ASP A 449 -32.57 -2.19 2.90
N ALA A 450 -32.31 -2.23 4.22
CA ALA A 450 -31.08 -1.72 4.79
C ALA A 450 -29.82 -2.46 4.30
N LEU A 451 -29.92 -3.78 4.09
CA LEU A 451 -28.83 -4.56 3.49
C LEU A 451 -28.57 -4.14 2.04
N LEU A 452 -29.61 -3.86 1.25
CA LEU A 452 -29.48 -3.37 -0.13
C LEU A 452 -28.79 -2.00 -0.17
N ASP A 453 -29.17 -1.08 0.72
CA ASP A 453 -28.53 0.24 0.81
C ASP A 453 -27.06 0.12 1.23
N TYR A 454 -26.72 -0.79 2.15
CA TYR A 454 -25.36 -1.08 2.51
C TYR A 454 -24.54 -1.64 1.33
N ILE A 455 -25.12 -2.58 0.56
CA ILE A 455 -24.48 -3.16 -0.63
C ILE A 455 -24.21 -2.05 -1.67
N ASP A 456 -25.18 -1.21 -1.97
CA ASP A 456 -25.02 -0.10 -2.92
C ASP A 456 -23.91 0.84 -2.46
N GLY A 457 -23.91 1.21 -1.16
CA GLY A 457 -22.92 2.14 -0.59
C GLY A 457 -21.49 1.65 -0.76
N TYR A 458 -21.18 0.44 -0.30
CA TYR A 458 -19.78 -0.03 -0.36
C TYR A 458 -19.31 -0.37 -1.78
N LEU A 459 -20.18 -0.86 -2.66
CA LEU A 459 -19.78 -1.16 -4.04
C LEU A 459 -19.41 0.09 -4.84
N ARG A 460 -20.03 1.24 -4.51
CA ARG A 460 -19.72 2.53 -5.15
C ARG A 460 -18.37 3.10 -4.76
N GLU A 461 -17.69 2.53 -3.78
CA GLU A 461 -16.36 2.97 -3.33
C GLU A 461 -15.31 1.86 -3.50
N ASP A 462 -15.70 0.67 -3.97
CA ASP A 462 -14.84 -0.50 -4.01
C ASP A 462 -14.03 -0.58 -5.31
N THR A 463 -12.76 -0.21 -5.23
CA THR A 463 -11.82 -0.27 -6.37
C THR A 463 -11.62 -1.68 -6.91
N SER A 464 -11.74 -2.72 -6.08
CA SER A 464 -11.66 -4.12 -6.52
C SER A 464 -12.88 -4.50 -7.37
N PHE A 465 -14.05 -3.96 -7.02
CA PHE A 465 -15.25 -4.08 -7.84
C PHE A 465 -15.12 -3.31 -9.16
N TYR A 466 -14.55 -2.10 -9.13
CA TYR A 466 -14.30 -1.32 -10.34
C TYR A 466 -13.45 -2.09 -11.35
N LYS A 467 -12.40 -2.79 -10.92
CA LYS A 467 -11.60 -3.65 -11.80
C LYS A 467 -12.43 -4.70 -12.52
N LYS A 468 -13.46 -5.26 -11.88
CA LYS A 468 -14.38 -6.21 -12.54
C LYS A 468 -15.17 -5.54 -13.66
N MET A 469 -15.61 -4.28 -13.46
CA MET A 469 -16.27 -3.51 -14.52
C MET A 469 -15.30 -3.18 -15.67
N TYR A 470 -14.09 -2.72 -15.38
CA TYR A 470 -13.06 -2.46 -16.40
C TYR A 470 -12.77 -3.68 -17.28
N LYS A 471 -12.75 -4.90 -16.69
CA LYS A 471 -12.61 -6.13 -17.45
C LYS A 471 -13.66 -6.26 -18.55
N TYR A 472 -14.93 -6.03 -18.20
CA TYR A 472 -16.02 -6.16 -19.16
C TYR A 472 -16.12 -4.97 -20.12
N MET A 473 -15.68 -3.80 -19.72
CA MET A 473 -15.55 -2.65 -20.61
C MET A 473 -14.51 -2.89 -21.71
N ILE A 474 -13.39 -3.52 -21.37
CA ILE A 474 -12.37 -3.93 -22.34
C ILE A 474 -12.91 -5.06 -23.22
N ASN A 475 -13.58 -6.06 -22.64
CA ASN A 475 -14.15 -7.18 -23.39
C ASN A 475 -15.23 -6.74 -24.39
N SER A 476 -16.06 -5.78 -24.02
CA SER A 476 -17.11 -5.22 -24.88
C SER A 476 -16.57 -4.21 -25.92
N GLY A 477 -15.34 -3.72 -25.74
CA GLY A 477 -14.75 -2.67 -26.57
C GLY A 477 -15.16 -1.25 -26.18
N SER A 478 -15.87 -1.07 -25.06
CA SER A 478 -16.19 0.27 -24.53
C SER A 478 -14.92 1.05 -24.13
N ILE A 479 -13.87 0.32 -23.73
CA ILE A 479 -12.50 0.79 -23.63
C ILE A 479 -11.68 0.01 -24.64
N SER A 480 -11.03 0.73 -25.55
CA SER A 480 -10.19 0.10 -26.57
C SER A 480 -8.79 -0.21 -26.01
N GLY A 481 -8.14 -1.25 -26.54
CA GLY A 481 -6.74 -1.53 -26.23
C GLY A 481 -5.81 -0.35 -26.53
N ARG A 482 -6.15 0.49 -27.52
CA ARG A 482 -5.41 1.73 -27.81
C ARG A 482 -5.44 2.69 -26.63
N GLN A 483 -6.61 2.95 -26.06
CA GLN A 483 -6.74 3.81 -24.88
C GLN A 483 -5.90 3.27 -23.71
N VAL A 484 -5.97 1.96 -23.45
CA VAL A 484 -5.15 1.35 -22.38
C VAL A 484 -3.65 1.53 -22.65
N CYS A 485 -3.18 1.34 -23.90
CA CYS A 485 -1.78 1.58 -24.26
C CYS A 485 -1.37 3.05 -24.15
N MET A 486 -2.27 3.99 -24.45
CA MET A 486 -2.01 5.43 -24.29
C MET A 486 -1.88 5.80 -22.80
N LEU A 487 -2.71 5.24 -21.93
CA LEU A 487 -2.64 5.46 -20.50
C LEU A 487 -1.28 5.06 -19.89
N LEU A 488 -0.57 4.09 -20.44
CA LEU A 488 0.79 3.75 -19.98
C LEU A 488 1.78 4.93 -20.09
N TYR A 489 1.64 5.74 -21.15
CA TYR A 489 2.45 6.95 -21.32
C TYR A 489 1.91 8.11 -20.47
N GLU A 490 0.61 8.30 -20.49
CA GLU A 490 -0.05 9.43 -19.85
C GLU A 490 0.07 9.39 -18.33
N GLN A 491 0.17 8.19 -17.74
CA GLN A 491 0.43 7.97 -16.31
C GLN A 491 1.93 7.80 -15.96
N GLY A 492 2.82 8.05 -16.92
CA GLY A 492 4.27 8.02 -16.70
C GLY A 492 4.86 6.62 -16.48
N VAL A 493 4.10 5.53 -16.74
CA VAL A 493 4.65 4.17 -16.72
C VAL A 493 5.70 3.99 -17.81
N LEU A 494 5.45 4.60 -18.96
CA LEU A 494 6.40 4.68 -20.08
C LEU A 494 6.84 6.14 -20.30
N ASP A 495 8.14 6.31 -20.57
CA ASP A 495 8.68 7.66 -20.81
C ASP A 495 8.24 8.20 -22.17
N MET A 496 7.38 9.20 -22.13
CA MET A 496 6.87 9.87 -23.32
C MET A 496 7.98 10.59 -24.13
N ASN A 497 9.04 11.05 -23.47
CA ASN A 497 10.12 11.79 -24.14
C ASN A 497 10.99 10.88 -25.00
N SER A 498 11.30 9.69 -24.51
CA SER A 498 12.12 8.71 -25.22
C SER A 498 11.35 7.99 -26.35
N GLU A 499 10.02 7.90 -26.26
CA GLU A 499 9.17 7.13 -27.19
C GLU A 499 8.03 7.95 -27.82
N ASN A 500 8.17 9.26 -27.92
CA ASN A 500 7.13 10.18 -28.47
C ASN A 500 6.59 9.74 -29.84
N SER A 501 7.44 9.16 -30.71
CA SER A 501 7.00 8.68 -32.03
C SER A 501 5.99 7.50 -31.92
N ARG A 502 6.12 6.63 -30.91
CA ARG A 502 5.19 5.51 -30.69
C ARG A 502 3.88 5.98 -30.10
N TYR A 503 3.93 6.86 -29.11
CA TYR A 503 2.73 7.50 -28.57
C TYR A 503 1.93 8.20 -29.67
N SER A 504 2.60 9.01 -30.49
CA SER A 504 1.96 9.72 -31.62
C SER A 504 1.36 8.75 -32.66
N ALA A 505 2.02 7.63 -32.92
CA ALA A 505 1.53 6.59 -33.82
C ALA A 505 0.31 5.84 -33.25
N LEU A 506 0.28 5.57 -31.94
CA LEU A 506 -0.89 5.03 -31.24
C LEU A 506 -2.07 6.01 -31.30
N ALA A 507 -1.83 7.28 -30.95
CA ALA A 507 -2.84 8.33 -30.96
C ALA A 507 -3.45 8.53 -32.36
N ALA A 508 -2.61 8.55 -33.40
CA ALA A 508 -3.02 8.65 -34.80
C ALA A 508 -3.66 7.35 -35.35
N GLY A 509 -3.56 6.21 -34.63
CA GLY A 509 -4.07 4.91 -35.08
C GLY A 509 -3.24 4.23 -36.17
N SER A 510 -2.04 4.73 -36.46
CA SER A 510 -1.09 4.09 -37.41
C SER A 510 -0.34 2.91 -36.77
N LEU A 511 -0.28 2.83 -35.44
CA LEU A 511 0.22 1.68 -34.67
C LEU A 511 -0.96 1.01 -33.96
N GLY A 512 -1.13 -0.30 -34.18
CA GLY A 512 -2.14 -1.09 -33.50
C GLY A 512 -1.77 -1.36 -32.03
N ALA A 513 -2.76 -1.44 -31.14
CA ALA A 513 -2.54 -1.76 -29.73
C ALA A 513 -1.88 -3.14 -29.54
N TYR A 514 -2.25 -4.12 -30.35
CA TYR A 514 -1.66 -5.47 -30.32
C TYR A 514 -0.17 -5.43 -30.69
N ASP A 515 0.19 -4.72 -31.77
CA ASP A 515 1.58 -4.61 -32.24
C ASP A 515 2.42 -3.82 -31.20
N PHE A 516 1.82 -2.80 -30.61
CA PHE A 516 2.47 -2.07 -29.52
C PHE A 516 2.75 -2.97 -28.30
N MET A 517 1.77 -3.74 -27.83
CA MET A 517 1.97 -4.65 -26.69
C MET A 517 2.97 -5.76 -27.01
N THR A 518 2.94 -6.29 -28.23
CA THR A 518 3.97 -7.25 -28.72
C THR A 518 5.37 -6.65 -28.62
N TYR A 519 5.53 -5.40 -29.02
CA TYR A 519 6.79 -4.66 -28.90
C TYR A 519 7.17 -4.45 -27.42
N ALA A 520 6.25 -3.99 -26.59
CA ALA A 520 6.51 -3.69 -25.18
C ALA A 520 6.92 -4.95 -24.39
N ILE A 521 6.26 -6.08 -24.64
CA ILE A 521 6.59 -7.38 -24.03
C ILE A 521 7.92 -7.92 -24.58
N SER A 522 8.14 -7.88 -25.91
CA SER A 522 9.36 -8.36 -26.55
C SER A 522 10.62 -7.64 -26.05
N ASN A 523 10.50 -6.36 -25.73
CA ASN A 523 11.60 -5.54 -25.22
C ASN A 523 11.62 -5.45 -23.67
N LYS A 524 10.78 -6.23 -22.98
CA LYS A 524 10.66 -6.26 -21.51
C LYS A 524 10.34 -4.88 -20.89
N ILE A 525 9.74 -4.00 -21.67
CA ILE A 525 9.21 -2.72 -21.18
C ILE A 525 8.01 -3.01 -20.26
N ILE A 526 7.20 -3.99 -20.65
CA ILE A 526 6.19 -4.63 -19.82
C ILE A 526 6.62 -6.10 -19.65
N THR A 527 6.84 -6.50 -18.41
CA THR A 527 7.39 -7.83 -18.07
C THR A 527 6.29 -8.87 -17.83
N PRO A 528 6.58 -10.18 -17.97
CA PRO A 528 5.66 -11.24 -17.59
C PRO A 528 5.19 -11.14 -16.14
N ALA A 529 6.06 -10.70 -15.22
CA ALA A 529 5.73 -10.49 -13.82
C ALA A 529 4.66 -9.41 -13.61
N GLN A 530 4.80 -8.29 -14.31
CA GLN A 530 3.82 -7.19 -14.26
C GLN A 530 2.45 -7.60 -14.80
N LEU A 531 2.41 -8.42 -15.84
CA LEU A 531 1.16 -8.91 -16.41
C LEU A 531 0.51 -9.99 -15.55
N ALA A 532 1.28 -10.77 -14.81
CA ALA A 532 0.82 -11.90 -13.98
C ALA A 532 -0.12 -12.88 -14.72
N LEU A 533 0.07 -13.03 -16.03
CA LEU A 533 -0.68 -13.98 -16.87
C LEU A 533 0.06 -15.33 -16.91
N GLU A 534 -0.68 -16.42 -16.75
CA GLU A 534 -0.11 -17.77 -16.73
C GLU A 534 0.50 -18.20 -18.09
N PRO A 535 1.74 -18.72 -18.10
CA PRO A 535 2.67 -18.80 -16.95
C PRO A 535 3.42 -17.49 -16.74
N CYS A 536 3.42 -16.98 -15.52
CA CYS A 536 4.10 -15.74 -15.13
C CYS A 536 5.28 -15.97 -14.18
N SER A 537 5.49 -17.20 -13.72
CA SER A 537 6.52 -17.56 -12.74
C SER A 537 7.26 -18.84 -13.12
N ALA A 538 8.50 -18.92 -12.70
CA ALA A 538 9.31 -20.13 -12.79
C ALA A 538 10.46 -20.11 -11.78
N SER A 539 11.01 -21.27 -11.46
CA SER A 539 12.19 -21.40 -10.61
C SER A 539 13.18 -22.38 -11.18
N ALA A 540 14.45 -22.19 -10.87
CA ALA A 540 15.52 -23.09 -11.26
C ALA A 540 16.61 -23.17 -10.20
N VAL A 541 17.17 -24.36 -10.00
CA VAL A 541 18.28 -24.61 -9.08
C VAL A 541 19.40 -25.32 -9.84
N VAL A 542 20.61 -24.81 -9.70
CA VAL A 542 21.83 -25.42 -10.27
C VAL A 542 22.73 -25.87 -9.13
N THR A 543 23.09 -27.15 -9.13
CA THR A 543 23.92 -27.74 -8.09
C THR A 543 25.18 -28.34 -8.68
N ASN A 544 26.27 -28.37 -7.89
CA ASN A 544 27.48 -29.09 -8.20
C ASN A 544 27.34 -30.57 -7.79
N PRO A 545 27.30 -31.54 -8.71
CA PRO A 545 27.04 -32.94 -8.35
C PRO A 545 28.20 -33.60 -7.57
N LYS A 546 29.38 -32.97 -7.48
CA LYS A 546 30.53 -33.53 -6.77
C LYS A 546 30.50 -33.28 -5.27
N ASN A 547 29.96 -32.14 -4.83
CA ASN A 547 29.99 -31.72 -3.43
C ASN A 547 28.61 -31.26 -2.90
N GLY A 548 27.60 -31.15 -3.78
CA GLY A 548 26.24 -30.73 -3.41
C GLY A 548 26.05 -29.23 -3.27
N ASP A 549 27.04 -28.40 -3.54
CA ASP A 549 26.92 -26.94 -3.47
C ASP A 549 25.82 -26.42 -4.41
N ILE A 550 25.05 -25.48 -3.94
CA ILE A 550 24.10 -24.72 -4.77
C ILE A 550 24.85 -23.57 -5.42
N ILE A 551 24.97 -23.61 -6.75
CA ILE A 551 25.71 -22.61 -7.53
C ILE A 551 24.79 -21.48 -7.99
N ALA A 552 23.52 -21.79 -8.26
CA ALA A 552 22.48 -20.80 -8.53
C ALA A 552 21.13 -21.33 -8.05
N MET A 553 20.28 -20.41 -7.55
CA MET A 553 18.92 -20.70 -7.12
C MET A 553 18.06 -19.48 -7.42
N VAL A 554 17.25 -19.57 -8.47
CA VAL A 554 16.48 -18.46 -9.02
C VAL A 554 14.98 -18.74 -8.85
N SER A 555 14.26 -17.70 -8.47
CA SER A 555 12.80 -17.62 -8.58
C SER A 555 12.45 -16.36 -9.36
N TYR A 556 11.60 -16.49 -10.37
CA TYR A 556 11.03 -15.38 -11.11
C TYR A 556 9.50 -15.35 -10.88
N PRO A 557 8.89 -14.21 -10.60
CA PRO A 557 9.52 -12.90 -10.36
C PRO A 557 10.31 -12.86 -9.04
N ALA A 558 11.13 -11.84 -8.90
CA ALA A 558 11.81 -11.56 -7.64
C ALA A 558 10.78 -11.18 -6.56
N MET A 559 11.05 -11.52 -5.30
CA MET A 559 10.36 -10.92 -4.17
C MET A 559 10.92 -9.50 -3.99
N ILE A 560 10.10 -8.49 -4.18
CA ILE A 560 10.44 -7.08 -3.99
C ILE A 560 9.84 -6.63 -2.67
#